data_11b41bd14c33c40e86a2eb762bfb6acf
#
_entry.id   11b41bd14c33c40e86a2eb762bfb6acf
#
_cell.length_a   1.000
_cell.length_b   1.000
_cell.length_c   1.000
_cell.angle_alpha   90.00
_cell.angle_beta   90.00
_cell.angle_gamma   90.00
#
_symmetry.space_group_name_H-M   'P 1'
#
loop_
_entity.id
_entity.type
_entity.pdbx_description
1 polymer ?
#
loop_
_entity_poly.entity_id
_entity_poly.type
_entity_poly.pdbx_seq_one_letter_code
_entity_poly.pdbx_strand_id
1 'polypeptide(L)'
;MGRLLTTVMVGLLVCAGCASTDRAADDGAIGWGACAHGVGAGPSAARVECGTLAVPLDPSKPHGRTITLAVARLRASERSDATVIVNPGGPGASGVDYLLGAADRLAAQRFTTHSDVVAFDPRGVGASVPTVRCRTAAELDAEREADTGDRSPQGIAAAEATNRGVARKCSTRTGDEFLGLVGTSQVVDDVDRLRAALGRSRIDFIGFSYGSKIGL
;
A
#
# COMPACT_ATOMS: atom_id res chain seq x y z
N MET A 1 34.32 -66.33 37.67
CA MET A 1 33.60 -66.26 36.39
C MET A 1 32.52 -65.17 36.50
N GLY A 2 32.88 -63.92 36.20
CA GLY A 2 31.99 -62.75 36.30
C GLY A 2 31.53 -62.36 34.89
N ARG A 3 30.22 -62.25 34.69
CA ARG A 3 29.61 -61.77 33.46
C ARG A 3 29.41 -60.25 33.59
N LEU A 4 30.11 -59.45 32.77
CA LEU A 4 29.79 -58.05 32.57
C LEU A 4 28.53 -57.92 31.73
N LEU A 5 27.50 -57.25 32.26
CA LEU A 5 26.36 -56.76 31.49
C LEU A 5 26.71 -55.34 30.98
N THR A 6 26.74 -55.21 29.65
CA THR A 6 26.90 -53.91 28.99
C THR A 6 25.53 -53.35 28.69
N THR A 7 25.15 -52.26 29.40
CA THR A 7 23.91 -51.54 29.16
C THR A 7 24.12 -50.56 27.99
N VAL A 8 23.44 -50.76 26.87
CA VAL A 8 23.40 -49.83 25.73
C VAL A 8 22.32 -48.79 26.01
N MET A 9 22.75 -47.55 26.20
CA MET A 9 21.85 -46.38 26.28
C MET A 9 21.51 -45.94 24.84
N VAL A 10 20.27 -46.11 24.43
CA VAL A 10 19.74 -45.55 23.18
C VAL A 10 19.29 -44.10 23.45
N GLY A 11 20.07 -43.14 22.97
CA GLY A 11 19.71 -41.74 23.03
C GLY A 11 18.63 -41.42 21.99
N LEU A 12 17.45 -41.00 22.45
CA LEU A 12 16.41 -40.42 21.61
C LEU A 12 16.81 -39.00 21.23
N LEU A 13 17.18 -38.76 19.98
CA LEU A 13 17.27 -37.39 19.42
C LEU A 13 15.84 -36.90 19.15
N VAL A 14 15.38 -35.99 19.98
CA VAL A 14 14.17 -35.19 19.70
C VAL A 14 14.55 -34.07 18.77
N CYS A 15 14.27 -34.22 17.46
CA CYS A 15 14.28 -33.10 16.51
C CYS A 15 13.18 -32.12 16.90
N ALA A 16 13.55 -30.99 17.54
CA ALA A 16 12.66 -29.85 17.66
C ALA A 16 12.45 -29.27 16.25
N GLY A 17 11.35 -29.65 15.62
CA GLY A 17 10.89 -29.05 14.38
C GLY A 17 10.61 -27.58 14.62
N CYS A 18 11.34 -26.70 13.93
CA CYS A 18 10.96 -25.32 13.77
C CYS A 18 9.60 -25.27 13.07
N ALA A 19 8.53 -25.19 13.85
CA ALA A 19 7.25 -24.80 13.33
C ALA A 19 7.35 -23.33 12.92
N SER A 20 7.48 -23.08 11.61
CA SER A 20 7.21 -21.77 11.03
C SER A 20 5.76 -21.45 11.37
N THR A 21 5.55 -20.56 12.33
CA THR A 21 4.24 -19.98 12.54
C THR A 21 3.96 -19.06 11.35
N ASP A 22 3.39 -19.64 10.28
CA ASP A 22 2.58 -18.86 9.36
C ASP A 22 1.48 -18.21 10.21
N ARG A 23 1.73 -16.95 10.62
CA ARG A 23 0.64 -16.11 11.10
C ARG A 23 -0.30 -15.97 9.92
N ALA A 24 -1.43 -16.68 9.98
CA ALA A 24 -2.60 -16.30 9.21
C ALA A 24 -2.76 -14.79 9.42
N ALA A 25 -2.80 -14.01 8.32
CA ALA A 25 -3.05 -12.60 8.37
C ALA A 25 -4.35 -12.42 9.15
N ASP A 26 -4.27 -11.75 10.29
CA ASP A 26 -5.42 -11.43 11.13
C ASP A 26 -6.30 -10.52 10.27
N ASP A 27 -7.45 -11.04 9.80
CA ASP A 27 -8.32 -10.41 8.83
C ASP A 27 -8.81 -9.06 9.38
N GLY A 28 -8.07 -7.99 9.11
CA GLY A 28 -8.45 -6.62 9.40
C GLY A 28 -7.56 -5.81 10.36
N ALA A 29 -6.52 -6.37 10.96
CA ALA A 29 -5.61 -5.60 11.82
C ALA A 29 -4.40 -5.08 11.04
N ILE A 30 -4.03 -3.80 11.26
CA ILE A 30 -2.80 -3.22 10.71
C ILE A 30 -1.66 -3.45 11.70
N GLY A 31 -0.65 -4.23 11.29
CA GLY A 31 0.59 -4.39 12.04
C GLY A 31 1.49 -3.16 11.86
N TRP A 32 1.43 -2.22 12.80
CA TRP A 32 2.25 -1.02 12.77
C TRP A 32 3.69 -1.31 13.20
N GLY A 33 4.65 -0.71 12.51
CA GLY A 33 6.07 -0.83 12.77
C GLY A 33 6.89 0.33 12.19
N ALA A 34 8.20 0.22 12.29
CA ALA A 34 9.08 1.21 11.69
C ALA A 34 8.97 1.19 10.16
N CYS A 35 9.00 2.37 9.54
CA CYS A 35 9.04 2.48 8.09
C CYS A 35 10.39 2.04 7.54
N ALA A 36 10.40 1.22 6.47
CA ALA A 36 11.62 0.72 5.86
C ALA A 36 12.44 1.82 5.18
N HIS A 37 11.78 2.85 4.63
CA HIS A 37 12.41 3.94 3.87
C HIS A 37 11.65 5.25 4.08
N GLY A 38 12.32 6.38 3.81
CA GLY A 38 11.66 7.66 3.51
C GLY A 38 11.23 8.52 4.69
N VAL A 39 11.36 8.06 5.93
CA VAL A 39 11.12 8.94 7.08
C VAL A 39 12.32 9.88 7.20
N GLY A 40 12.08 11.19 7.02
CA GLY A 40 13.11 12.20 7.26
C GLY A 40 13.63 12.14 8.69
N ALA A 41 14.82 12.70 8.93
CA ALA A 41 15.42 12.81 10.27
C ALA A 41 14.78 13.94 11.12
N GLY A 42 13.61 14.41 10.74
CA GLY A 42 12.91 15.52 11.40
C GLY A 42 12.30 15.14 12.76
N PRO A 43 11.83 16.15 13.52
CA PRO A 43 11.31 15.95 14.88
C PRO A 43 10.06 15.06 14.95
N SER A 44 9.32 14.91 13.85
CA SER A 44 8.14 14.04 13.80
C SER A 44 8.45 12.58 13.51
N ALA A 45 9.68 12.22 13.14
CA ALA A 45 10.07 10.88 12.70
C ALA A 45 9.68 9.79 13.72
N ALA A 46 9.84 10.04 15.01
CA ALA A 46 9.49 9.09 16.07
C ALA A 46 7.98 8.81 16.21
N ARG A 47 7.14 9.62 15.54
CA ARG A 47 5.67 9.45 15.53
C ARG A 47 5.17 8.78 14.25
N VAL A 48 6.05 8.54 13.28
CA VAL A 48 5.69 7.95 11.99
C VAL A 48 5.84 6.43 12.07
N GLU A 49 4.82 5.74 11.65
CA GLU A 49 4.75 4.29 11.59
C GLU A 49 4.21 3.84 10.23
N CYS A 50 4.69 2.70 9.76
CA CYS A 50 4.21 2.06 8.55
C CYS A 50 3.59 0.70 8.86
N GLY A 51 2.73 0.23 7.97
CA GLY A 51 2.08 -1.05 8.11
C GLY A 51 1.46 -1.50 6.80
N THR A 52 0.77 -2.60 6.85
CA THR A 52 0.01 -3.14 5.72
C THR A 52 -1.39 -3.53 6.15
N LEU A 53 -2.33 -3.42 5.21
CA LEU A 53 -3.71 -3.84 5.37
C LEU A 53 -4.07 -4.82 4.25
N ALA A 54 -4.49 -6.03 4.62
CA ALA A 54 -5.07 -6.97 3.66
C ALA A 54 -6.52 -6.56 3.37
N VAL A 55 -6.87 -6.45 2.08
CA VAL A 55 -8.24 -6.17 1.62
C VAL A 55 -8.62 -7.15 0.52
N PRO A 56 -9.91 -7.47 0.33
CA PRO A 56 -10.34 -8.32 -0.78
C PRO A 56 -9.94 -7.72 -2.13
N LEU A 57 -9.43 -8.55 -3.03
CA LEU A 57 -9.19 -8.15 -4.41
C LEU A 57 -10.48 -7.64 -5.06
N ASP A 58 -11.56 -8.41 -4.94
CA ASP A 58 -12.90 -8.07 -5.39
C ASP A 58 -13.77 -7.76 -4.16
N PRO A 59 -14.17 -6.49 -3.95
CA PRO A 59 -15.00 -6.12 -2.79
C PRO A 59 -16.32 -6.88 -2.70
N SER A 60 -16.86 -7.36 -3.83
CA SER A 60 -18.08 -8.17 -3.87
C SER A 60 -17.88 -9.60 -3.34
N LYS A 61 -16.60 -10.01 -3.17
CA LYS A 61 -16.19 -11.33 -2.67
C LYS A 61 -15.31 -11.18 -1.43
N PRO A 62 -15.86 -10.77 -0.29
CA PRO A 62 -15.08 -10.38 0.90
C PRO A 62 -14.22 -11.51 1.48
N HIS A 63 -14.55 -12.77 1.21
CA HIS A 63 -13.78 -13.96 1.62
C HIS A 63 -12.95 -14.57 0.46
N GLY A 64 -12.80 -13.84 -0.65
CA GLY A 64 -12.01 -14.26 -1.80
C GLY A 64 -10.52 -13.98 -1.65
N ARG A 65 -9.82 -13.91 -2.79
CA ARG A 65 -8.40 -13.51 -2.81
C ARG A 65 -8.24 -12.10 -2.25
N THR A 66 -7.13 -11.86 -1.56
CA THR A 66 -6.77 -10.57 -0.98
C THR A 66 -5.62 -9.91 -1.74
N ILE A 67 -5.54 -8.62 -1.60
CA ILE A 67 -4.40 -7.77 -1.96
C ILE A 67 -3.90 -7.07 -0.71
N THR A 68 -2.71 -6.49 -0.76
CA THR A 68 -2.12 -5.79 0.37
C THR A 68 -1.98 -4.31 0.07
N LEU A 69 -2.55 -3.46 0.90
CA LEU A 69 -2.33 -2.02 0.85
C LEU A 69 -1.19 -1.63 1.78
N ALA A 70 -0.28 -0.80 1.30
CA ALA A 70 0.70 -0.15 2.15
C ALA A 70 0.06 1.07 2.82
N VAL A 71 0.31 1.23 4.12
CA VAL A 71 -0.23 2.30 4.95
C VAL A 71 0.88 2.97 5.75
N ALA A 72 0.75 4.27 5.98
CA ALA A 72 1.59 5.01 6.90
C ALA A 72 0.74 5.86 7.82
N ARG A 73 1.22 6.08 9.05
CA ARG A 73 0.55 6.90 10.05
C ARG A 73 1.54 7.85 10.70
N LEU A 74 1.17 9.12 10.81
CA LEU A 74 1.74 10.08 11.73
C LEU A 74 0.82 10.12 12.96
N ARG A 75 1.29 9.63 14.10
CA ARG A 75 0.51 9.65 15.35
C ARG A 75 0.29 11.09 15.83
N ALA A 76 -0.85 11.34 16.44
CA ALA A 76 -1.13 12.56 17.18
C ALA A 76 -0.02 12.84 18.21
N SER A 77 0.23 14.11 18.53
CA SER A 77 1.21 14.47 19.56
C SER A 77 0.71 14.25 20.97
N GLU A 78 -0.60 14.21 21.14
CA GLU A 78 -1.30 13.87 22.38
C GLU A 78 -2.21 12.66 22.14
N ARG A 79 -3.24 12.50 22.99
CA ARG A 79 -4.22 11.40 22.81
C ARG A 79 -4.98 11.59 21.48
N SER A 80 -5.02 10.55 20.66
CA SER A 80 -5.75 10.57 19.39
C SER A 80 -7.24 10.30 19.61
N ASP A 81 -8.07 11.31 19.30
CA ASP A 81 -9.53 11.20 19.34
C ASP A 81 -10.13 11.05 17.93
N ALA A 82 -9.38 11.39 16.89
CA ALA A 82 -9.82 11.37 15.50
C ALA A 82 -8.74 10.81 14.56
N THR A 83 -9.15 10.52 13.33
CA THR A 83 -8.24 10.11 12.26
C THR A 83 -8.57 10.88 11.00
N VAL A 84 -7.55 11.46 10.40
CA VAL A 84 -7.61 12.14 9.12
C VAL A 84 -6.88 11.28 8.08
N ILE A 85 -7.57 10.82 7.06
CA ILE A 85 -6.92 10.20 5.91
C ILE A 85 -6.53 11.30 4.92
N VAL A 86 -5.27 11.25 4.45
CA VAL A 86 -4.78 12.17 3.43
C VAL A 86 -4.45 11.40 2.15
N ASN A 87 -4.91 11.92 1.01
CA ASN A 87 -4.61 11.35 -0.30
C ASN A 87 -4.15 12.45 -1.28
N PRO A 88 -2.91 12.33 -1.85
CA PRO A 88 -2.35 13.34 -2.76
C PRO A 88 -2.99 13.34 -4.16
N GLY A 89 -3.74 12.30 -4.52
CA GLY A 89 -4.42 12.20 -5.80
C GLY A 89 -3.56 11.58 -6.90
N GLY A 90 -3.37 12.28 -7.94
CA GLY A 90 -2.79 11.82 -9.20
C GLY A 90 -3.88 11.66 -10.28
N PRO A 91 -4.45 10.46 -10.60
CA PRO A 91 -4.30 9.16 -9.91
C PRO A 91 -2.90 8.55 -10.01
N GLY A 92 -2.57 7.69 -9.03
CA GLY A 92 -1.32 6.92 -9.03
C GLY A 92 -0.19 7.52 -8.17
N ALA A 93 -0.41 8.61 -7.45
CA ALA A 93 0.55 9.09 -6.46
C ALA A 93 0.51 8.22 -5.19
N SER A 94 1.70 7.91 -4.65
CA SER A 94 1.83 7.20 -3.37
C SER A 94 1.39 8.10 -2.22
N GLY A 95 0.41 7.66 -1.46
CA GLY A 95 0.01 8.33 -0.23
C GLY A 95 1.04 8.14 0.88
N VAL A 96 1.66 6.98 0.94
CA VAL A 96 2.74 6.66 1.89
C VAL A 96 3.91 7.61 1.69
N ASP A 97 4.45 7.72 0.47
CA ASP A 97 5.57 8.63 0.18
C ASP A 97 5.20 10.09 0.46
N TYR A 98 3.96 10.49 0.15
CA TYR A 98 3.47 11.83 0.47
C TYR A 98 3.52 12.10 1.97
N LEU A 99 3.00 11.20 2.81
CA LEU A 99 3.00 11.36 4.25
C LEU A 99 4.43 11.39 4.79
N LEU A 100 5.28 10.46 4.37
CA LEU A 100 6.68 10.39 4.80
C LEU A 100 7.44 11.67 4.46
N GLY A 101 7.28 12.19 3.25
CA GLY A 101 7.92 13.43 2.80
C GLY A 101 7.32 14.71 3.39
N ALA A 102 6.09 14.64 3.92
CA ALA A 102 5.39 15.78 4.50
C ALA A 102 5.26 15.73 6.02
N ALA A 103 5.82 14.70 6.69
CA ALA A 103 5.58 14.40 8.09
C ALA A 103 5.76 15.61 9.03
N ASP A 104 6.85 16.36 8.91
CA ASP A 104 7.09 17.53 9.75
C ASP A 104 6.10 18.67 9.48
N ARG A 105 5.74 18.89 8.21
CA ARG A 105 4.74 19.90 7.84
C ARG A 105 3.34 19.54 8.35
N LEU A 106 2.99 18.27 8.28
CA LEU A 106 1.73 17.75 8.83
C LEU A 106 1.74 17.85 10.35
N ALA A 107 2.84 17.46 10.99
CA ALA A 107 3.00 17.53 12.45
C ALA A 107 2.90 18.95 13.02
N ALA A 108 3.20 19.97 12.23
CA ALA A 108 3.05 21.36 12.61
C ALA A 108 1.59 21.88 12.53
N GLN A 109 0.65 21.09 11.99
CA GLN A 109 -0.74 21.49 11.90
C GLN A 109 -1.47 21.27 13.23
N ARG A 110 -2.31 22.22 13.62
CA ARG A 110 -3.03 22.18 14.92
C ARG A 110 -3.90 20.93 15.09
N PHE A 111 -4.53 20.44 14.03
CA PHE A 111 -5.39 19.25 14.11
C PHE A 111 -4.63 17.99 14.47
N THR A 112 -3.31 17.90 14.18
CA THR A 112 -2.48 16.72 14.51
C THR A 112 -2.11 16.64 15.99
N THR A 113 -2.57 17.58 16.81
CA THR A 113 -2.47 17.46 18.28
C THR A 113 -3.31 16.27 18.77
N HIS A 114 -4.54 16.14 18.26
CA HIS A 114 -5.51 15.12 18.69
C HIS A 114 -5.98 14.19 17.55
N SER A 115 -5.40 14.31 16.36
CA SER A 115 -5.75 13.46 15.23
C SER A 115 -4.53 12.73 14.69
N ASP A 116 -4.65 11.42 14.50
CA ASP A 116 -3.70 10.68 13.70
C ASP A 116 -3.91 11.06 12.22
N VAL A 117 -2.82 11.26 11.49
CA VAL A 117 -2.86 11.39 10.03
C VAL A 117 -2.46 10.07 9.41
N VAL A 118 -3.31 9.50 8.59
CA VAL A 118 -3.08 8.23 7.91
C VAL A 118 -3.06 8.48 6.41
N ALA A 119 -2.14 7.83 5.73
CA ALA A 119 -2.11 7.76 4.28
C ALA A 119 -1.93 6.31 3.84
N PHE A 120 -2.36 6.01 2.64
CA PHE A 120 -2.21 4.67 2.07
C PHE A 120 -1.87 4.78 0.59
N ASP A 121 -1.23 3.75 0.08
CA ASP A 121 -1.07 3.56 -1.35
C ASP A 121 -2.31 2.85 -1.88
N PRO A 122 -3.07 3.47 -2.78
CA PRO A 122 -4.20 2.80 -3.38
C PRO A 122 -3.80 1.49 -4.06
N ARG A 123 -4.75 0.58 -4.26
CA ARG A 123 -4.52 -0.66 -5.00
C ARG A 123 -3.82 -0.40 -6.33
N GLY A 124 -2.75 -1.11 -6.60
CA GLY A 124 -1.94 -0.95 -7.80
C GLY A 124 -0.88 0.16 -7.74
N VAL A 125 -0.78 0.90 -6.65
CA VAL A 125 0.10 2.07 -6.49
C VAL A 125 1.18 1.81 -5.45
N GLY A 126 2.36 2.41 -5.64
CA GLY A 126 3.43 2.48 -4.66
C GLY A 126 3.89 1.12 -4.15
N ALA A 127 3.88 0.95 -2.84
CA ALA A 127 4.24 -0.27 -2.14
C ALA A 127 3.06 -1.25 -1.94
N SER A 128 1.85 -0.92 -2.39
CA SER A 128 0.71 -1.85 -2.41
C SER A 128 0.93 -2.98 -3.41
N VAL A 129 0.50 -4.19 -3.05
CA VAL A 129 0.73 -5.42 -3.84
C VAL A 129 -0.61 -6.06 -4.22
N PRO A 130 -0.79 -6.40 -5.50
CA PRO A 130 0.11 -6.22 -6.65
C PRO A 130 0.17 -4.77 -7.13
N THR A 131 1.26 -4.39 -7.80
CA THR A 131 1.44 -3.05 -8.39
C THR A 131 1.06 -3.08 -9.88
N VAL A 132 0.39 -2.03 -10.37
CA VAL A 132 0.12 -1.86 -11.81
C VAL A 132 1.44 -1.57 -12.54
N ARG A 133 1.76 -2.40 -13.53
CA ARG A 133 2.99 -2.31 -14.33
C ARG A 133 2.64 -2.23 -15.81
N CYS A 134 2.69 -1.03 -16.38
CA CYS A 134 2.42 -0.80 -17.79
C CYS A 134 3.69 -0.52 -18.58
N ARG A 135 4.70 0.06 -17.93
CA ARG A 135 5.95 0.51 -18.56
C ARG A 135 7.16 0.10 -17.73
N THR A 136 8.28 -0.11 -18.38
CA THR A 136 9.59 -0.17 -17.73
C THR A 136 10.14 1.25 -17.54
N ALA A 137 11.21 1.41 -16.75
CA ALA A 137 11.88 2.69 -16.60
C ALA A 137 12.38 3.23 -17.94
N ALA A 138 13.02 2.40 -18.76
CA ALA A 138 13.51 2.78 -20.07
C ALA A 138 12.37 3.21 -21.03
N GLU A 139 11.20 2.56 -20.97
CA GLU A 139 10.03 2.97 -21.74
C GLU A 139 9.48 4.33 -21.29
N LEU A 140 9.50 4.61 -19.98
CA LEU A 140 9.11 5.90 -19.44
C LEU A 140 10.08 7.01 -19.84
N ASP A 141 11.38 6.74 -19.86
CA ASP A 141 12.38 7.69 -20.29
C ASP A 141 12.24 8.01 -21.79
N ALA A 142 12.07 6.99 -22.62
CA ALA A 142 11.82 7.18 -24.05
C ALA A 142 10.53 7.98 -24.33
N GLU A 143 9.48 7.79 -23.54
CA GLU A 143 8.24 8.56 -23.66
C GLU A 143 8.42 10.04 -23.26
N ARG A 144 9.27 10.33 -22.26
CA ARG A 144 9.58 11.71 -21.86
C ARG A 144 10.36 12.47 -22.93
N GLU A 145 11.19 11.76 -23.70
CA GLU A 145 11.99 12.33 -24.80
C GLU A 145 11.19 12.46 -26.09
N ALA A 146 10.04 11.78 -26.21
CA ALA A 146 9.23 11.81 -27.42
C ALA A 146 8.52 13.15 -27.60
N ASP A 147 8.55 13.67 -28.84
CA ASP A 147 7.73 14.82 -29.22
C ASP A 147 6.24 14.41 -29.25
N THR A 148 5.45 14.95 -28.33
CA THR A 148 4.00 14.74 -28.25
C THR A 148 3.22 15.96 -28.71
N GLY A 149 3.88 16.98 -29.28
CA GLY A 149 3.29 18.26 -29.68
C GLY A 149 2.56 18.24 -31.03
N ASP A 150 2.83 17.23 -31.87
CA ASP A 150 2.21 17.13 -33.21
C ASP A 150 0.70 16.91 -33.14
N ARG A 151 -0.08 17.91 -33.56
CA ARG A 151 -1.56 17.89 -33.62
C ARG A 151 -2.09 17.61 -35.05
N SER A 152 -1.25 17.26 -35.99
CA SER A 152 -1.66 16.82 -37.31
C SER A 152 -2.45 15.50 -37.23
N PRO A 153 -3.26 15.14 -38.21
CA PRO A 153 -3.91 13.84 -38.29
C PRO A 153 -2.93 12.66 -38.07
N GLN A 154 -1.71 12.79 -38.60
CA GLN A 154 -0.64 11.80 -38.46
C GLN A 154 -0.12 11.72 -37.01
N GLY A 155 0.09 12.87 -36.36
CA GLY A 155 0.52 12.95 -34.97
C GLY A 155 -0.54 12.37 -34.02
N ILE A 156 -1.81 12.67 -34.27
CA ILE A 156 -2.92 12.09 -33.47
C ILE A 156 -2.96 10.56 -33.64
N ALA A 157 -2.86 10.05 -34.88
CA ALA A 157 -2.86 8.61 -35.12
C ALA A 157 -1.66 7.90 -34.44
N ALA A 158 -0.47 8.54 -34.46
CA ALA A 158 0.70 8.04 -33.75
C ALA A 158 0.50 7.99 -32.22
N ALA A 159 -0.06 9.05 -31.63
CA ALA A 159 -0.38 9.11 -30.22
C ALA A 159 -1.39 8.02 -29.81
N GLU A 160 -2.44 7.80 -30.61
CA GLU A 160 -3.40 6.72 -30.40
C GLU A 160 -2.74 5.33 -30.48
N ALA A 161 -1.85 5.12 -31.44
CA ALA A 161 -1.13 3.85 -31.58
C ALA A 161 -0.24 3.59 -30.35
N THR A 162 0.44 4.61 -29.84
CA THR A 162 1.25 4.57 -28.63
C THR A 162 0.37 4.21 -27.42
N ASN A 163 -0.76 4.90 -27.24
CA ASN A 163 -1.68 4.64 -26.12
C ASN A 163 -2.26 3.21 -26.17
N ARG A 164 -2.64 2.72 -27.35
CA ARG A 164 -3.04 1.31 -27.53
C ARG A 164 -1.91 0.35 -27.17
N GLY A 165 -0.66 0.70 -27.51
CA GLY A 165 0.53 -0.05 -27.13
C GLY A 165 0.70 -0.16 -25.61
N VAL A 166 0.54 0.96 -24.92
CA VAL A 166 0.59 1.02 -23.44
C VAL A 166 -0.52 0.17 -22.84
N ALA A 167 -1.75 0.28 -23.31
CA ALA A 167 -2.88 -0.52 -22.81
C ALA A 167 -2.60 -2.03 -22.91
N ARG A 168 -2.07 -2.50 -24.06
CA ARG A 168 -1.67 -3.92 -24.20
C ARG A 168 -0.57 -4.32 -23.23
N LYS A 169 0.42 -3.45 -22.97
CA LYS A 169 1.48 -3.70 -22.00
C LYS A 169 0.94 -3.78 -20.58
N CYS A 170 -0.03 -2.92 -20.22
CA CYS A 170 -0.74 -2.99 -18.94
C CYS A 170 -1.40 -4.37 -18.76
N SER A 171 -2.20 -4.79 -19.74
CA SER A 171 -2.88 -6.08 -19.75
C SER A 171 -1.89 -7.25 -19.59
N THR A 172 -0.83 -7.26 -20.40
CA THR A 172 0.15 -8.36 -20.38
C THR A 172 0.98 -8.41 -19.08
N ARG A 173 1.34 -7.26 -18.51
CA ARG A 173 2.27 -7.17 -17.36
C ARG A 173 1.58 -7.17 -16.02
N THR A 174 0.33 -6.72 -15.96
CA THR A 174 -0.45 -6.62 -14.72
C THR A 174 -1.56 -7.68 -14.65
N GLY A 175 -2.18 -7.99 -15.79
CA GLY A 175 -3.33 -8.88 -15.89
C GLY A 175 -4.67 -8.14 -15.85
N ASP A 176 -5.58 -8.53 -16.74
CA ASP A 176 -6.86 -7.84 -16.95
C ASP A 176 -7.78 -7.92 -15.73
N GLU A 177 -7.75 -9.03 -14.98
CA GLU A 177 -8.57 -9.20 -13.79
C GLU A 177 -8.24 -8.13 -12.74
N PHE A 178 -6.97 -7.93 -12.43
CA PHE A 178 -6.57 -6.90 -11.46
C PHE A 178 -6.84 -5.50 -12.00
N LEU A 179 -6.53 -5.24 -13.27
CA LEU A 179 -6.79 -3.94 -13.90
C LEU A 179 -8.27 -3.56 -13.86
N GLY A 180 -9.18 -4.52 -13.99
CA GLY A 180 -10.62 -4.30 -13.84
C GLY A 180 -11.08 -3.92 -12.43
N LEU A 181 -10.20 -4.10 -11.44
CA LEU A 181 -10.50 -3.91 -10.01
C LEU A 181 -9.66 -2.80 -9.35
N VAL A 182 -9.01 -1.91 -10.14
CA VAL A 182 -8.26 -0.74 -9.62
C VAL A 182 -9.01 0.58 -9.79
N GLY A 183 -10.32 0.54 -9.96
CA GLY A 183 -11.17 1.72 -10.16
C GLY A 183 -11.42 2.51 -8.88
N THR A 184 -12.02 3.70 -9.03
CA THR A 184 -12.33 4.59 -7.89
C THR A 184 -13.23 3.93 -6.86
N SER A 185 -14.27 3.18 -7.30
CA SER A 185 -15.20 2.51 -6.39
C SER A 185 -14.50 1.51 -5.49
N GLN A 186 -13.57 0.71 -6.03
CA GLN A 186 -12.80 -0.24 -5.24
C GLN A 186 -11.86 0.47 -4.25
N VAL A 187 -11.31 1.62 -4.62
CA VAL A 187 -10.49 2.44 -3.70
C VAL A 187 -11.34 3.02 -2.56
N VAL A 188 -12.60 3.42 -2.83
CA VAL A 188 -13.53 3.88 -1.80
C VAL A 188 -13.88 2.74 -0.83
N ASP A 189 -14.12 1.52 -1.33
CA ASP A 189 -14.30 0.34 -0.48
C ASP A 189 -13.06 0.07 0.38
N ASP A 190 -11.85 0.26 -0.17
CA ASP A 190 -10.60 0.13 0.59
C ASP A 190 -10.48 1.18 1.70
N VAL A 191 -10.91 2.41 1.46
CA VAL A 191 -10.92 3.48 2.47
C VAL A 191 -11.85 3.12 3.63
N ASP A 192 -13.03 2.53 3.35
CA ASP A 192 -13.93 2.10 4.43
C ASP A 192 -13.34 0.91 5.22
N ARG A 193 -12.67 -0.02 4.57
CA ARG A 193 -11.94 -1.10 5.25
C ARG A 193 -10.79 -0.57 6.09
N LEU A 194 -10.05 0.41 5.59
CA LEU A 194 -9.00 1.09 6.34
C LEU A 194 -9.59 1.78 7.59
N ARG A 195 -10.72 2.49 7.46
CA ARG A 195 -11.44 3.07 8.58
C ARG A 195 -11.78 2.02 9.64
N ALA A 196 -12.33 0.89 9.20
CA ALA A 196 -12.71 -0.21 10.10
C ALA A 196 -11.48 -0.82 10.79
N ALA A 197 -10.38 -1.07 10.05
CA ALA A 197 -9.12 -1.59 10.58
C ALA A 197 -8.45 -0.64 11.59
N LEU A 198 -8.70 0.68 11.45
CA LEU A 198 -8.26 1.69 12.42
C LEU A 198 -9.17 1.76 13.67
N GLY A 199 -10.23 0.96 13.74
CA GLY A 199 -11.19 0.95 14.84
C GLY A 199 -12.04 2.23 14.93
N ARG A 200 -12.25 2.93 13.80
CA ARG A 200 -12.96 4.20 13.75
C ARG A 200 -14.38 4.03 13.20
N SER A 201 -15.38 4.61 13.86
CA SER A 201 -16.73 4.72 13.32
C SER A 201 -16.85 5.75 12.22
N ARG A 202 -15.96 6.76 12.24
CA ARG A 202 -15.88 7.87 11.29
C ARG A 202 -14.43 8.31 11.12
N ILE A 203 -14.11 8.83 9.94
CA ILE A 203 -12.82 9.45 9.60
C ILE A 203 -13.08 10.81 8.95
N ASP A 204 -12.10 11.70 9.06
CA ASP A 204 -12.02 12.89 8.21
C ASP A 204 -11.13 12.58 7.00
N PHE A 205 -11.35 13.26 5.88
CA PHE A 205 -10.62 13.00 4.65
C PHE A 205 -10.13 14.30 4.02
N ILE A 206 -8.84 14.36 3.70
CA ILE A 206 -8.21 15.45 2.96
C ILE A 206 -7.72 14.90 1.64
N GLY A 207 -8.41 15.25 0.55
CA GLY A 207 -8.07 14.83 -0.80
C GLY A 207 -7.58 16.00 -1.66
N PHE A 208 -6.50 15.77 -2.39
CA PHE A 208 -5.99 16.71 -3.40
C PHE A 208 -6.25 16.14 -4.80
N SER A 209 -6.63 16.99 -5.77
CA SER A 209 -6.85 16.54 -7.16
C SER A 209 -7.78 15.32 -7.23
N TYR A 210 -7.33 14.20 -7.81
CA TYR A 210 -8.09 12.95 -7.84
C TYR A 210 -8.46 12.43 -6.44
N GLY A 211 -7.68 12.73 -5.41
CA GLY A 211 -8.00 12.40 -4.03
C GLY A 211 -9.32 13.01 -3.56
N SER A 212 -9.70 14.19 -4.06
CA SER A 212 -11.02 14.78 -3.74
C SER A 212 -12.19 13.96 -4.31
N LYS A 213 -11.98 13.28 -5.46
CA LYS A 213 -12.99 12.36 -6.02
C LYS A 213 -13.14 11.08 -5.19
N ILE A 214 -12.08 10.64 -4.50
CA ILE A 214 -12.16 9.48 -3.61
C ILE A 214 -12.93 9.83 -2.34
N GLY A 215 -12.79 11.07 -1.84
CA GLY A 215 -13.42 11.53 -0.60
C GLY A 215 -14.88 11.98 -0.73
N LEU A 216 -15.42 12.07 -1.96
CA LEU A 216 -16.82 12.41 -2.23
C LEU A 216 -17.72 11.18 -2.23
#